data_6c6b62aef49c40d95872766b6732a44a
#
_entry.id   6c6b62aef49c40d95872766b6732a44a
#
_cell.length_a   1.000
_cell.length_b   1.000
_cell.length_c   1.000
_cell.angle_alpha   90.00
_cell.angle_beta   90.00
_cell.angle_gamma   90.00
#
_symmetry.space_group_name_H-M   'P 1'
#
loop_
_entity.id
_entity.type
_entity.pdbx_description
1 polymer ?
#
loop_
_entity_poly.entity_id
_entity_poly.type
_entity_poly.pdbx_seq_one_letter_code
_entity_poly.pdbx_strand_id
1 'polypeptide(L)'
;MKRLALLLQLLSISVFSQVQPSALTLNESKNLKLIRELEHFGRHTIKLKLHHHFYRKWQKQEQKNTYLYVSRPDSILLPNGFHPFEFFGTDTLGAKLKADSCSKVGYDAMIYHTSGTSAVLLTRYLLNYPPEAIVFVVLHEMAHVYRSSAKLKIPYAAEESFGDFLGNNAGEYFIKKYHPEWMEAFLIQKNVHESIYKLLADTEAKVQGIPLDQKSQIYSQTNSDLKEILIRGNQFIIDRFSYPVNHAYLLRNRYYYRWYWQFLSEYSQLNSWKGIRKYYQSFPLHE
;
A
#
# COMPACT_ATOMS: atom_id res chain seq x y z
N MET A 1 -22.57 -38.34 4.82
CA MET A 1 -21.80 -37.23 4.20
C MET A 1 -22.44 -35.84 4.36
N LYS A 2 -23.78 -35.66 4.21
CA LYS A 2 -24.45 -34.34 4.38
C LYS A 2 -24.35 -33.73 5.79
N ARG A 3 -24.30 -34.54 6.86
CA ARG A 3 -24.17 -34.05 8.26
C ARG A 3 -22.75 -33.53 8.59
N LEU A 4 -21.70 -34.03 7.93
CA LEU A 4 -20.32 -33.58 8.15
C LEU A 4 -20.07 -32.19 7.53
N ALA A 5 -20.71 -31.93 6.40
CA ALA A 5 -20.62 -30.60 5.75
C ALA A 5 -21.28 -29.50 6.59
N LEU A 6 -22.39 -29.81 7.28
CA LEU A 6 -23.08 -28.86 8.16
C LEU A 6 -22.26 -28.55 9.43
N LEU A 7 -21.57 -29.55 9.98
CA LEU A 7 -20.66 -29.34 11.13
C LEU A 7 -19.43 -28.49 10.77
N LEU A 8 -18.88 -28.69 9.57
CA LEU A 8 -17.76 -27.87 9.09
C LEU A 8 -18.18 -26.42 8.82
N GLN A 9 -19.42 -26.17 8.39
CA GLN A 9 -19.97 -24.81 8.28
C GLN A 9 -20.19 -24.16 9.64
N LEU A 10 -20.65 -24.91 10.65
CA LEU A 10 -20.84 -24.42 12.03
C LEU A 10 -19.49 -24.15 12.73
N LEU A 11 -18.47 -24.98 12.48
CA LEU A 11 -17.12 -24.75 13.01
C LEU A 11 -16.42 -23.54 12.36
N SER A 12 -16.73 -23.21 11.10
CA SER A 12 -16.24 -21.98 10.49
C SER A 12 -16.86 -20.71 11.08
N ILE A 13 -18.07 -20.79 11.61
CA ILE A 13 -18.77 -19.66 12.27
C ILE A 13 -18.21 -19.40 13.67
N SER A 14 -17.73 -20.41 14.40
CA SER A 14 -17.27 -20.26 15.78
C SER A 14 -15.89 -19.58 15.91
N VAL A 15 -15.08 -19.51 14.85
CA VAL A 15 -13.79 -18.79 14.85
C VAL A 15 -13.98 -17.28 14.67
N PHE A 16 -15.20 -16.83 14.28
CA PHE A 16 -15.52 -15.41 14.06
C PHE A 16 -15.88 -14.66 15.36
N SER A 17 -15.98 -15.32 16.52
CA SER A 17 -16.45 -14.68 17.76
C SER A 17 -15.42 -13.77 18.45
N GLN A 18 -14.19 -13.65 17.95
CA GLN A 18 -13.15 -12.83 18.60
C GLN A 18 -13.03 -11.38 18.06
N VAL A 19 -13.74 -11.03 17.00
CA VAL A 19 -13.79 -9.65 16.49
C VAL A 19 -15.23 -9.16 16.60
N GLN A 20 -15.68 -8.85 17.81
CA GLN A 20 -16.85 -7.98 17.98
C GLN A 20 -16.38 -6.62 18.47
N PRO A 21 -16.20 -5.63 17.55
CA PRO A 21 -16.26 -4.25 17.96
C PRO A 21 -17.68 -3.97 18.44
N SER A 22 -17.81 -3.24 19.55
CA SER A 22 -19.09 -2.68 19.98
C SER A 22 -19.73 -1.98 18.78
N ALA A 23 -20.84 -2.54 18.29
CA ALA A 23 -21.71 -2.04 17.22
C ALA A 23 -20.99 -1.44 16.00
N LEU A 24 -20.68 -2.28 14.99
CA LEU A 24 -20.33 -1.79 13.66
C LEU A 24 -21.54 -1.07 13.05
N THR A 25 -21.29 0.03 12.35
CA THR A 25 -22.30 0.65 11.49
C THR A 25 -22.68 -0.29 10.34
N LEU A 26 -23.78 -0.01 9.67
CA LEU A 26 -24.18 -0.77 8.50
C LEU A 26 -23.10 -0.76 7.40
N ASN A 27 -22.44 0.40 7.20
CA ASN A 27 -21.38 0.55 6.22
C ASN A 27 -20.12 -0.25 6.62
N GLU A 28 -19.69 -0.16 7.87
CA GLU A 28 -18.57 -0.94 8.39
C GLU A 28 -18.81 -2.45 8.25
N SER A 29 -20.04 -2.90 8.48
CA SER A 29 -20.44 -4.30 8.31
C SER A 29 -20.38 -4.74 6.84
N LYS A 30 -20.82 -3.90 5.90
CA LYS A 30 -20.70 -4.16 4.46
C LYS A 30 -19.23 -4.24 4.03
N ASN A 31 -18.41 -3.32 4.51
CA ASN A 31 -16.99 -3.28 4.20
C ASN A 31 -16.21 -4.45 4.81
N LEU A 32 -16.60 -4.92 6.00
CA LEU A 32 -16.05 -6.15 6.57
C LEU A 32 -16.38 -7.37 5.69
N LYS A 33 -17.61 -7.46 5.16
CA LYS A 33 -18.00 -8.51 4.24
C LYS A 33 -17.16 -8.46 2.95
N LEU A 34 -16.97 -7.27 2.37
CA LEU A 34 -16.11 -7.05 1.21
C LEU A 34 -14.68 -7.56 1.45
N ILE A 35 -14.09 -7.27 2.62
CA ILE A 35 -12.76 -7.78 2.99
C ILE A 35 -12.73 -9.32 2.97
N ARG A 36 -13.79 -10.00 3.40
CA ARG A 36 -13.87 -11.48 3.35
C ARG A 36 -14.02 -12.01 1.93
N GLU A 37 -14.76 -11.31 1.09
CA GLU A 37 -14.88 -11.64 -0.34
C GLU A 37 -13.52 -11.50 -1.04
N LEU A 38 -12.75 -10.45 -0.72
CA LEU A 38 -11.39 -10.25 -1.22
C LEU A 38 -10.41 -11.31 -0.72
N GLU A 39 -10.49 -11.71 0.56
CA GLU A 39 -9.69 -12.82 1.09
C GLU A 39 -9.97 -14.11 0.33
N HIS A 40 -11.24 -14.42 0.09
CA HIS A 40 -11.65 -15.57 -0.73
C HIS A 40 -11.10 -15.48 -2.16
N PHE A 41 -11.24 -14.33 -2.80
CA PHE A 41 -10.74 -14.07 -4.15
C PHE A 41 -9.21 -14.25 -4.23
N GLY A 42 -8.46 -13.68 -3.28
CA GLY A 42 -7.01 -13.83 -3.21
C GLY A 42 -6.58 -15.30 -3.11
N ARG A 43 -7.27 -16.09 -2.28
CA ARG A 43 -6.97 -17.51 -2.08
C ARG A 43 -7.35 -18.38 -3.26
N HIS A 44 -8.52 -18.17 -3.85
CA HIS A 44 -9.10 -19.13 -4.80
C HIS A 44 -8.95 -18.71 -6.27
N THR A 45 -8.94 -17.41 -6.57
CA THR A 45 -8.78 -16.89 -7.94
C THR A 45 -7.32 -16.55 -8.24
N ILE A 46 -6.71 -15.68 -7.44
CA ILE A 46 -5.28 -15.34 -7.59
C ILE A 46 -4.39 -16.46 -7.10
N LYS A 47 -4.88 -17.30 -6.18
CA LYS A 47 -4.17 -18.42 -5.55
C LYS A 47 -2.93 -17.98 -4.75
N LEU A 48 -3.05 -16.88 -4.02
CA LEU A 48 -2.04 -16.46 -3.06
C LEU A 48 -2.04 -17.41 -1.85
N LYS A 49 -0.87 -17.82 -1.40
CA LYS A 49 -0.73 -18.56 -0.15
C LYS A 49 -0.85 -17.58 1.00
N LEU A 50 -2.02 -17.50 1.61
CA LEU A 50 -2.30 -16.62 2.74
C LEU A 50 -2.47 -17.45 4.02
N HIS A 51 -1.82 -17.07 5.10
CA HIS A 51 -2.05 -17.71 6.40
C HIS A 51 -3.40 -17.23 7.01
N HIS A 52 -3.85 -17.93 8.06
CA HIS A 52 -5.20 -17.76 8.61
C HIS A 52 -5.41 -16.51 9.48
N HIS A 53 -4.38 -15.67 9.67
CA HIS A 53 -4.47 -14.48 10.54
C HIS A 53 -4.76 -13.17 9.79
N PHE A 54 -5.08 -13.22 8.50
CA PHE A 54 -5.37 -12.04 7.69
C PHE A 54 -6.60 -11.29 8.21
N TYR A 55 -6.42 -10.00 8.60
CA TYR A 55 -7.44 -9.13 9.19
C TYR A 55 -8.33 -9.79 10.26
N ARG A 56 -7.71 -10.50 11.21
CA ARG A 56 -8.45 -11.21 12.26
C ARG A 56 -8.36 -10.57 13.65
N LYS A 57 -7.49 -9.57 13.79
CA LYS A 57 -7.34 -8.85 15.04
C LYS A 57 -7.89 -7.45 14.90
N TRP A 58 -8.78 -7.07 15.81
CA TRP A 58 -9.31 -5.71 15.90
C TRP A 58 -8.35 -4.79 16.63
N GLN A 59 -8.02 -3.65 16.03
CA GLN A 59 -7.27 -2.60 16.68
C GLN A 59 -8.26 -1.66 17.41
N LYS A 60 -8.27 -1.72 18.74
CA LYS A 60 -9.19 -0.93 19.57
C LYS A 60 -8.87 0.58 19.53
N GLN A 61 -7.60 0.95 19.41
CA GLN A 61 -7.16 2.34 19.38
C GLN A 61 -7.02 2.81 17.94
N GLU A 62 -7.74 3.86 17.60
CA GLU A 62 -7.69 4.51 16.29
C GLU A 62 -6.55 5.53 16.25
N GLN A 63 -5.32 5.07 16.49
CA GLN A 63 -4.14 5.93 16.44
C GLN A 63 -3.44 5.76 15.11
N LYS A 64 -3.05 6.89 14.51
CA LYS A 64 -2.17 6.87 13.35
C LYS A 64 -0.76 6.49 13.79
N ASN A 65 -0.15 5.57 13.07
CA ASN A 65 1.26 5.26 13.23
C ASN A 65 2.10 6.29 12.49
N THR A 66 3.21 6.68 13.10
CA THR A 66 4.14 7.67 12.58
C THR A 66 5.42 6.98 12.11
N TYR A 67 5.83 7.31 10.90
CA TYR A 67 7.05 6.84 10.26
C TYR A 67 7.89 8.04 9.86
N LEU A 68 9.20 7.92 9.97
CA LEU A 68 10.16 8.88 9.47
C LEU A 68 10.94 8.27 8.32
N TYR A 69 10.93 8.94 7.18
CA TYR A 69 11.78 8.65 6.03
C TYR A 69 12.87 9.70 5.95
N VAL A 70 14.10 9.27 5.70
CA VAL A 70 15.25 10.16 5.59
C VAL A 70 16.01 9.84 4.31
N SER A 71 16.42 10.87 3.58
CA SER A 71 17.20 10.73 2.35
C SER A 71 18.42 11.63 2.39
N ARG A 72 19.45 11.29 1.61
CA ARG A 72 20.61 12.13 1.42
C ARG A 72 20.21 13.42 0.68
N PRO A 73 20.92 14.53 0.94
CA PRO A 73 20.58 15.81 0.28
C PRO A 73 21.00 15.85 -1.20
N ASP A 74 21.99 15.05 -1.58
CA ASP A 74 22.56 15.01 -2.92
C ASP A 74 21.91 13.97 -3.84
N SER A 75 21.24 12.98 -3.27
CA SER A 75 20.71 11.82 -3.99
C SER A 75 19.50 11.21 -3.30
N ILE A 76 18.63 10.56 -4.09
CA ILE A 76 17.47 9.82 -3.56
C ILE A 76 17.95 8.44 -3.06
N LEU A 77 18.79 8.47 -2.04
CA LEU A 77 19.37 7.28 -1.40
C LEU A 77 19.25 7.37 0.11
N LEU A 78 19.22 6.21 0.75
CA LEU A 78 19.33 6.13 2.20
C LEU A 78 20.70 6.62 2.67
N PRO A 79 20.76 7.41 3.74
CA PRO A 79 22.03 7.66 4.42
C PRO A 79 22.59 6.35 4.97
N ASN A 80 23.93 6.25 5.07
CA ASN A 80 24.59 5.08 5.62
C ASN A 80 24.11 4.80 7.05
N GLY A 81 23.75 3.55 7.34
CA GLY A 81 23.25 3.13 8.65
C GLY A 81 21.78 3.42 8.92
N PHE A 82 21.05 3.98 7.95
CA PHE A 82 19.60 4.16 8.06
C PHE A 82 18.85 2.98 7.45
N HIS A 83 17.71 2.64 8.06
CA HIS A 83 16.71 1.77 7.47
C HIS A 83 15.80 2.55 6.51
N PRO A 84 15.05 1.87 5.62
CA PRO A 84 14.10 2.52 4.72
C PRO A 84 13.14 3.48 5.41
N PHE A 85 12.79 3.21 6.66
CA PHE A 85 12.02 4.08 7.54
C PHE A 85 12.35 3.78 9.02
N GLU A 86 12.09 4.75 9.88
CA GLU A 86 12.11 4.58 11.34
C GLU A 86 10.67 4.66 11.86
N PHE A 87 10.27 3.70 12.70
CA PHE A 87 8.91 3.58 13.23
C PHE A 87 8.82 4.19 14.63
N PHE A 88 7.94 5.16 14.80
CA PHE A 88 7.71 5.88 16.06
C PHE A 88 6.39 5.50 16.74
N GLY A 89 5.59 4.60 16.16
CA GLY A 89 4.25 4.31 16.68
C GLY A 89 3.39 5.57 16.75
N THR A 90 2.94 5.93 17.95
CA THR A 90 2.11 7.13 18.19
C THR A 90 2.95 8.34 18.64
N ASP A 91 4.26 8.21 18.76
CA ASP A 91 5.16 9.30 19.20
C ASP A 91 5.49 10.25 18.03
N THR A 92 4.54 11.11 17.71
CA THR A 92 4.74 12.14 16.68
C THR A 92 5.78 13.19 17.09
N LEU A 93 5.91 13.48 18.39
CA LEU A 93 6.90 14.45 18.87
C LEU A 93 8.32 13.91 18.70
N GLY A 94 8.57 12.66 19.09
CA GLY A 94 9.86 12.00 18.88
C GLY A 94 10.25 11.96 17.40
N ALA A 95 9.30 11.63 16.52
CA ALA A 95 9.52 11.67 15.07
C ALA A 95 9.91 13.07 14.58
N LYS A 96 9.25 14.13 15.08
CA LYS A 96 9.56 15.51 14.72
C LYS A 96 10.96 15.93 15.19
N LEU A 97 11.30 15.66 16.44
CA LEU A 97 12.63 15.95 16.98
C LEU A 97 13.74 15.24 16.18
N LYS A 98 13.51 14.00 15.80
CA LYS A 98 14.44 13.24 14.94
C LYS A 98 14.56 13.83 13.55
N ALA A 99 13.43 14.19 12.92
CA ALA A 99 13.41 14.85 11.62
C ALA A 99 14.18 16.18 11.63
N ASP A 100 13.96 17.00 12.67
CA ASP A 100 14.69 18.27 12.86
C ASP A 100 16.20 18.03 13.03
N SER A 101 16.58 16.97 13.74
CA SER A 101 17.99 16.59 13.90
C SER A 101 18.62 16.15 12.56
N CYS A 102 17.90 15.38 11.74
CA CYS A 102 18.33 15.00 10.40
C CYS A 102 18.49 16.23 9.48
N SER A 103 17.54 17.15 9.52
CA SER A 103 17.57 18.38 8.73
C SER A 103 18.75 19.29 9.10
N LYS A 104 19.14 19.38 10.40
CA LYS A 104 20.31 20.14 10.86
C LYS A 104 21.63 19.65 10.29
N VAL A 105 21.73 18.37 9.94
CA VAL A 105 22.92 17.79 9.29
C VAL A 105 22.74 17.67 7.76
N GLY A 106 21.74 18.33 7.21
CA GLY A 106 21.50 18.48 5.78
C GLY A 106 20.75 17.36 5.11
N TYR A 107 20.17 16.39 5.84
CA TYR A 107 19.34 15.36 5.26
C TYR A 107 17.90 15.86 5.02
N ASP A 108 17.30 15.40 3.95
CA ASP A 108 15.87 15.53 3.74
C ASP A 108 15.11 14.54 4.63
N ALA A 109 14.05 15.01 5.28
CA ALA A 109 13.23 14.21 6.16
C ALA A 109 11.74 14.36 5.81
N MET A 110 10.99 13.28 5.96
CA MET A 110 9.55 13.25 5.77
C MET A 110 8.90 12.45 6.89
N ILE A 111 7.97 13.06 7.61
CA ILE A 111 7.12 12.37 8.58
C ILE A 111 5.86 11.92 7.85
N TYR A 112 5.58 10.62 7.91
CA TYR A 112 4.40 10.01 7.30
C TYR A 112 3.50 9.40 8.36
N HIS A 113 2.21 9.69 8.26
CA HIS A 113 1.21 9.12 9.16
C HIS A 113 0.33 8.13 8.40
N THR A 114 0.15 6.94 8.95
CA THR A 114 -0.75 5.94 8.40
C THR A 114 -1.70 5.43 9.46
N SER A 115 -2.91 5.07 9.04
CA SER A 115 -3.93 4.46 9.91
C SER A 115 -3.63 3.01 10.30
N GLY A 116 -2.39 2.54 10.08
CA GLY A 116 -1.89 1.26 10.59
C GLY A 116 -2.58 0.04 10.00
N THR A 117 -2.72 0.00 8.70
CA THR A 117 -3.17 -1.21 8.01
C THR A 117 -2.01 -2.18 7.90
N SER A 118 -1.78 -2.98 8.95
CA SER A 118 -1.05 -4.22 8.73
C SER A 118 -2.05 -5.30 8.33
N ALA A 119 -1.65 -6.23 7.47
CA ALA A 119 -2.50 -7.34 7.03
C ALA A 119 -3.12 -8.19 8.16
N VAL A 120 -2.72 -7.95 9.40
CA VAL A 120 -3.21 -8.66 10.61
C VAL A 120 -4.26 -7.85 11.34
N LEU A 121 -4.14 -6.51 11.35
CA LEU A 121 -4.97 -5.62 12.15
C LEU A 121 -6.08 -5.00 11.31
N LEU A 122 -7.32 -5.21 11.72
CA LEU A 122 -8.49 -4.54 11.19
C LEU A 122 -8.72 -3.25 11.97
N THR A 123 -8.73 -2.12 11.26
CA THR A 123 -8.96 -0.81 11.86
C THR A 123 -10.30 -0.23 11.40
N ARG A 124 -10.89 0.66 12.20
CA ARG A 124 -12.07 1.41 11.80
C ARG A 124 -11.80 2.33 10.60
N TYR A 125 -10.60 2.88 10.50
CA TYR A 125 -10.18 3.66 9.34
C TYR A 125 -10.32 2.88 8.03
N LEU A 126 -9.85 1.62 7.99
CA LEU A 126 -10.01 0.78 6.81
C LEU A 126 -11.49 0.55 6.49
N LEU A 127 -12.32 0.28 7.52
CA LEU A 127 -13.75 0.04 7.31
C LEU A 127 -14.54 1.29 6.91
N ASN A 128 -13.98 2.49 7.06
CA ASN A 128 -14.60 3.75 6.66
C ASN A 128 -14.15 4.26 5.29
N TYR A 129 -13.17 3.62 4.67
CA TYR A 129 -12.82 3.94 3.28
C TYR A 129 -13.94 3.53 2.30
N PRO A 130 -14.02 4.18 1.14
CA PRO A 130 -14.91 3.76 0.09
C PRO A 130 -14.50 2.37 -0.46
N PRO A 131 -15.44 1.60 -1.02
CA PRO A 131 -15.19 0.20 -1.42
C PRO A 131 -13.98 0.02 -2.36
N GLU A 132 -13.80 0.92 -3.32
CA GLU A 132 -12.67 0.87 -4.26
C GLU A 132 -11.31 1.02 -3.55
N ALA A 133 -11.24 1.85 -2.52
CA ALA A 133 -10.03 2.00 -1.71
C ALA A 133 -9.77 0.76 -0.84
N ILE A 134 -10.82 0.15 -0.27
CA ILE A 134 -10.72 -1.11 0.47
C ILE A 134 -10.20 -2.23 -0.43
N VAL A 135 -10.71 -2.33 -1.66
CA VAL A 135 -10.26 -3.33 -2.64
C VAL A 135 -8.77 -3.18 -2.90
N PHE A 136 -8.30 -1.96 -3.15
CA PHE A 136 -6.89 -1.68 -3.36
C PHE A 136 -6.05 -2.06 -2.13
N VAL A 137 -6.38 -1.53 -0.95
CA VAL A 137 -5.59 -1.73 0.28
C VAL A 137 -5.51 -3.21 0.66
N VAL A 138 -6.64 -3.91 0.63
CA VAL A 138 -6.69 -5.32 1.03
C VAL A 138 -5.86 -6.20 0.09
N LEU A 139 -5.92 -5.97 -1.21
CA LEU A 139 -5.13 -6.73 -2.18
C LEU A 139 -3.65 -6.37 -2.12
N HIS A 140 -3.30 -5.11 -1.83
CA HIS A 140 -1.94 -4.70 -1.55
C HIS A 140 -1.37 -5.45 -0.33
N GLU A 141 -2.08 -5.43 0.79
CA GLU A 141 -1.64 -6.11 2.02
C GLU A 141 -1.54 -7.64 1.85
N MET A 142 -2.31 -8.22 0.92
CA MET A 142 -2.17 -9.64 0.58
C MET A 142 -0.80 -9.99 -0.02
N ALA A 143 -0.10 -9.06 -0.67
CA ALA A 143 1.26 -9.29 -1.16
C ALA A 143 2.23 -9.56 0.00
N HIS A 144 2.14 -8.77 1.08
CA HIS A 144 2.96 -8.94 2.28
C HIS A 144 2.70 -10.29 2.97
N VAL A 145 1.41 -10.64 3.12
CA VAL A 145 1.04 -11.94 3.69
C VAL A 145 1.50 -13.10 2.81
N TYR A 146 1.39 -12.94 1.49
CA TYR A 146 1.86 -13.94 0.53
C TYR A 146 3.37 -14.14 0.62
N ARG A 147 4.16 -13.06 0.59
CA ARG A 147 5.62 -13.11 0.77
C ARG A 147 5.98 -13.85 2.06
N SER A 148 5.39 -13.46 3.18
CA SER A 148 5.64 -14.07 4.50
C SER A 148 5.25 -15.55 4.53
N SER A 149 4.04 -15.89 4.06
CA SER A 149 3.50 -17.26 4.08
C SER A 149 4.26 -18.22 3.15
N ALA A 150 4.78 -17.70 2.04
CA ALA A 150 5.57 -18.45 1.08
C ALA A 150 7.07 -18.41 1.40
N LYS A 151 7.48 -17.68 2.46
CA LYS A 151 8.88 -17.49 2.89
C LYS A 151 9.77 -16.95 1.76
N LEU A 152 9.24 -16.03 0.97
CA LEU A 152 9.98 -15.46 -0.15
C LEU A 152 11.00 -14.43 0.35
N LYS A 153 12.19 -14.47 -0.23
CA LYS A 153 13.20 -13.43 -0.06
C LYS A 153 13.07 -12.47 -1.24
N ILE A 154 12.39 -11.35 -1.02
CA ILE A 154 12.10 -10.35 -2.06
C ILE A 154 12.60 -9.00 -1.54
N PRO A 155 13.27 -8.17 -2.36
CA PRO A 155 13.62 -6.81 -2.00
C PRO A 155 12.39 -5.99 -1.60
N TYR A 156 12.54 -5.08 -0.62
CA TYR A 156 11.42 -4.29 -0.08
C TYR A 156 10.68 -3.49 -1.18
N ALA A 157 11.42 -2.87 -2.09
CA ALA A 157 10.80 -2.11 -3.19
C ALA A 157 10.00 -3.02 -4.15
N ALA A 158 10.46 -4.24 -4.42
CA ALA A 158 9.72 -5.17 -5.26
C ALA A 158 8.47 -5.70 -4.56
N GLU A 159 8.52 -5.87 -3.23
CA GLU A 159 7.37 -6.25 -2.41
C GLU A 159 6.27 -5.18 -2.43
N GLU A 160 6.62 -3.91 -2.17
CA GLU A 160 5.69 -2.79 -2.18
C GLU A 160 5.10 -2.55 -3.59
N SER A 161 5.96 -2.59 -4.62
CA SER A 161 5.50 -2.44 -6.01
C SER A 161 4.57 -3.57 -6.44
N PHE A 162 4.80 -4.81 -5.97
CA PHE A 162 3.91 -5.94 -6.25
C PHE A 162 2.59 -5.81 -5.48
N GLY A 163 2.63 -5.27 -4.26
CA GLY A 163 1.42 -4.92 -3.51
C GLY A 163 0.53 -3.95 -4.27
N ASP A 164 1.10 -2.86 -4.75
CA ASP A 164 0.37 -1.87 -5.53
C ASP A 164 -0.10 -2.39 -6.90
N PHE A 165 0.71 -3.25 -7.53
CA PHE A 165 0.28 -3.95 -8.73
C PHE A 165 -0.95 -4.84 -8.46
N LEU A 166 -0.98 -5.61 -7.38
CA LEU A 166 -2.14 -6.40 -7.01
C LEU A 166 -3.34 -5.50 -6.67
N GLY A 167 -3.13 -4.45 -5.87
CA GLY A 167 -4.16 -3.49 -5.52
C GLY A 167 -4.88 -2.93 -6.75
N ASN A 168 -4.12 -2.50 -7.76
CA ASN A 168 -4.67 -1.91 -8.98
C ASN A 168 -5.22 -2.97 -9.96
N ASN A 169 -4.47 -4.02 -10.29
CA ASN A 169 -4.83 -4.89 -11.41
C ASN A 169 -5.67 -6.08 -10.99
N ALA A 170 -5.41 -6.68 -9.84
CA ALA A 170 -6.31 -7.69 -9.29
C ALA A 170 -7.60 -7.04 -8.75
N GLY A 171 -7.51 -5.80 -8.25
CA GLY A 171 -8.66 -4.99 -7.85
C GLY A 171 -9.59 -4.70 -9.03
N GLU A 172 -9.06 -4.26 -10.16
CA GLU A 172 -9.84 -4.05 -11.39
C GLU A 172 -10.54 -5.34 -11.84
N TYR A 173 -9.81 -6.47 -11.85
CA TYR A 173 -10.40 -7.76 -12.20
C TYR A 173 -11.51 -8.17 -11.22
N PHE A 174 -11.30 -7.99 -9.92
CA PHE A 174 -12.29 -8.30 -8.89
C PHE A 174 -13.56 -7.46 -9.06
N ILE A 175 -13.42 -6.14 -9.18
CA ILE A 175 -14.54 -5.21 -9.34
C ILE A 175 -15.29 -5.51 -10.62
N LYS A 176 -14.61 -5.64 -11.76
CA LYS A 176 -15.24 -5.98 -13.04
C LYS A 176 -16.13 -7.23 -12.95
N LYS A 177 -15.70 -8.21 -12.16
CA LYS A 177 -16.38 -9.51 -12.07
C LYS A 177 -17.49 -9.55 -11.04
N TYR A 178 -17.33 -8.90 -9.90
CA TYR A 178 -18.20 -9.08 -8.73
C TYR A 178 -18.96 -7.83 -8.32
N HIS A 179 -18.45 -6.63 -8.66
CA HIS A 179 -18.98 -5.33 -8.23
C HIS A 179 -18.88 -4.29 -9.36
N PRO A 180 -19.42 -4.56 -10.56
CA PRO A 180 -19.27 -3.68 -11.73
C PRO A 180 -19.76 -2.25 -11.49
N GLU A 181 -20.66 -2.05 -10.52
CA GLU A 181 -21.17 -0.74 -10.10
C GLU A 181 -20.08 0.19 -9.51
N TRP A 182 -18.94 -0.34 -9.08
CA TRP A 182 -17.81 0.45 -8.55
C TRP A 182 -16.72 0.70 -9.58
N MET A 183 -16.89 0.21 -10.83
CA MET A 183 -15.82 0.23 -11.83
C MET A 183 -15.34 1.64 -12.15
N GLU A 184 -16.25 2.59 -12.33
CA GLU A 184 -15.90 3.98 -12.66
C GLU A 184 -15.05 4.61 -11.56
N ALA A 185 -15.50 4.53 -10.31
CA ALA A 185 -14.76 5.07 -9.15
C ALA A 185 -13.38 4.41 -9.00
N PHE A 186 -13.30 3.09 -9.21
CA PHE A 186 -12.04 2.37 -9.14
C PHE A 186 -11.07 2.77 -10.26
N LEU A 187 -11.54 2.93 -11.49
CA LEU A 187 -10.69 3.37 -12.60
C LEU A 187 -10.19 4.81 -12.40
N ILE A 188 -11.00 5.70 -11.85
CA ILE A 188 -10.56 7.05 -11.47
C ILE A 188 -9.42 6.94 -10.45
N GLN A 189 -9.61 6.16 -9.37
CA GLN A 189 -8.57 5.96 -8.35
C GLN A 189 -7.28 5.38 -8.94
N LYS A 190 -7.39 4.33 -9.76
CA LYS A 190 -6.24 3.69 -10.43
C LYS A 190 -5.50 4.69 -11.32
N ASN A 191 -6.21 5.45 -12.16
CA ASN A 191 -5.63 6.43 -13.07
C ASN A 191 -4.92 7.56 -12.31
N VAL A 192 -5.50 8.03 -11.20
CA VAL A 192 -4.86 9.04 -10.33
C VAL A 192 -3.58 8.47 -9.74
N HIS A 193 -3.62 7.25 -9.24
CA HIS A 193 -2.47 6.55 -8.65
C HIS A 193 -1.32 6.39 -9.65
N GLU A 194 -1.61 5.91 -10.85
CA GLU A 194 -0.63 5.74 -11.93
C GLU A 194 -0.07 7.08 -12.43
N SER A 195 -0.92 8.14 -12.49
CA SER A 195 -0.48 9.49 -12.82
C SER A 195 0.51 10.05 -11.80
N ILE A 196 0.27 9.81 -10.51
CA ILE A 196 1.21 10.20 -9.44
C ILE A 196 2.53 9.44 -9.61
N TYR A 197 2.51 8.14 -9.86
CA TYR A 197 3.73 7.35 -10.06
C TYR A 197 4.56 7.84 -11.23
N LYS A 198 3.91 8.16 -12.35
CA LYS A 198 4.60 8.75 -13.50
C LYS A 198 5.23 10.11 -13.16
N LEU A 199 4.45 11.00 -12.51
CA LEU A 199 4.95 12.31 -12.09
C LEU A 199 6.19 12.16 -11.19
N LEU A 200 6.14 11.25 -10.20
CA LEU A 200 7.25 11.08 -9.25
C LEU A 200 8.47 10.42 -9.90
N ALA A 201 8.30 9.48 -10.80
CA ALA A 201 9.40 8.88 -11.57
C ALA A 201 10.07 9.91 -12.49
N ASP A 202 9.28 10.73 -13.18
CA ASP A 202 9.78 11.81 -14.02
C ASP A 202 10.51 12.88 -13.18
N THR A 203 10.02 13.18 -11.99
CA THR A 203 10.67 14.10 -11.04
C THR A 203 12.00 13.53 -10.55
N GLU A 204 12.03 12.24 -10.17
CA GLU A 204 13.26 11.55 -9.77
C GLU A 204 14.32 11.65 -10.87
N ALA A 205 13.96 11.36 -12.11
CA ALA A 205 14.88 11.47 -13.25
C ALA A 205 15.40 12.91 -13.45
N LYS A 206 14.54 13.92 -13.27
CA LYS A 206 14.94 15.34 -13.40
C LYS A 206 15.86 15.82 -12.30
N VAL A 207 15.71 15.35 -11.05
CA VAL A 207 16.55 15.83 -9.93
C VAL A 207 17.86 15.07 -9.78
N GLN A 208 18.04 13.97 -10.50
CA GLN A 208 19.27 13.19 -10.47
C GLN A 208 20.43 13.97 -11.10
N GLY A 209 21.51 14.15 -10.33
CA GLY A 209 22.72 14.86 -10.81
C GLY A 209 22.61 16.40 -10.88
N ILE A 210 21.48 16.98 -10.46
CA ILE A 210 21.30 18.44 -10.43
C ILE A 210 21.77 19.01 -9.08
N PRO A 211 22.41 20.21 -9.05
CA PRO A 211 22.75 20.94 -7.83
C PRO A 211 21.52 21.22 -6.95
N LEU A 212 21.74 21.25 -5.62
CA LEU A 212 20.65 21.34 -4.64
C LEU A 212 19.79 22.62 -4.79
N ASP A 213 20.42 23.75 -5.12
CA ASP A 213 19.74 25.03 -5.34
C ASP A 213 18.76 25.01 -6.51
N GLN A 214 19.02 24.21 -7.54
CA GLN A 214 18.14 24.07 -8.70
C GLN A 214 16.98 23.10 -8.47
N LYS A 215 17.10 22.17 -7.49
CA LYS A 215 16.06 21.20 -7.18
C LYS A 215 14.79 21.82 -6.61
N SER A 216 14.92 22.95 -5.91
CA SER A 216 13.78 23.64 -5.27
C SER A 216 12.68 24.02 -6.26
N GLN A 217 13.07 24.50 -7.46
CA GLN A 217 12.10 24.84 -8.51
C GLN A 217 11.38 23.60 -9.05
N ILE A 218 12.12 22.50 -9.27
CA ILE A 218 11.53 21.22 -9.73
C ILE A 218 10.54 20.71 -8.71
N TYR A 219 10.89 20.71 -7.41
CA TYR A 219 9.97 20.29 -6.35
C TYR A 219 8.75 21.19 -6.23
N SER A 220 8.91 22.50 -6.38
CA SER A 220 7.78 23.43 -6.38
C SER A 220 6.80 23.12 -7.51
N GLN A 221 7.30 22.90 -8.73
CA GLN A 221 6.47 22.52 -9.87
C GLN A 221 5.81 21.16 -9.63
N THR A 222 6.56 20.16 -9.17
CA THR A 222 6.00 18.82 -8.86
C THR A 222 4.91 18.89 -7.78
N ASN A 223 5.07 19.75 -6.77
CA ASN A 223 4.03 19.94 -5.74
C ASN A 223 2.76 20.55 -6.34
N SER A 224 2.87 21.49 -7.31
CA SER A 224 1.73 22.03 -8.02
C SER A 224 1.01 20.97 -8.85
N ASP A 225 1.77 20.24 -9.68
CA ASP A 225 1.22 19.16 -10.53
C ASP A 225 0.57 18.05 -9.69
N LEU A 226 1.19 17.68 -8.55
CA LEU A 226 0.65 16.70 -7.63
C LEU A 226 -0.69 17.16 -7.04
N LYS A 227 -0.83 18.41 -6.66
CA LYS A 227 -2.10 18.97 -6.16
C LYS A 227 -3.21 18.87 -7.22
N GLU A 228 -2.92 19.19 -8.47
CA GLU A 228 -3.88 19.09 -9.58
C GLU A 228 -4.33 17.64 -9.82
N ILE A 229 -3.41 16.68 -9.69
CA ILE A 229 -3.75 15.26 -9.79
C ILE A 229 -4.61 14.83 -8.59
N LEU A 230 -4.27 15.25 -7.37
CA LEU A 230 -4.95 14.86 -6.14
C LEU A 230 -6.40 15.35 -6.04
N ILE A 231 -6.77 16.45 -6.70
CA ILE A 231 -8.16 16.96 -6.76
C ILE A 231 -9.12 15.88 -7.30
N ARG A 232 -8.64 14.98 -8.17
CA ARG A 232 -9.43 13.90 -8.75
C ARG A 232 -9.42 12.63 -7.90
N GLY A 233 -8.59 12.58 -6.85
CA GLY A 233 -8.43 11.44 -5.98
C GLY A 233 -9.49 11.38 -4.89
N ASN A 234 -9.79 10.19 -4.40
CA ASN A 234 -10.58 10.01 -3.17
C ASN A 234 -9.72 10.27 -1.92
N GLN A 235 -10.37 10.27 -0.74
CA GLN A 235 -9.68 10.56 0.53
C GLN A 235 -8.49 9.63 0.79
N PHE A 236 -8.56 8.37 0.40
CA PHE A 236 -7.44 7.41 0.55
C PHE A 236 -6.20 7.87 -0.24
N ILE A 237 -6.37 8.31 -1.49
CA ILE A 237 -5.28 8.82 -2.33
C ILE A 237 -4.70 10.11 -1.74
N ILE A 238 -5.57 11.02 -1.27
CA ILE A 238 -5.15 12.27 -0.63
C ILE A 238 -4.32 11.97 0.62
N ASP A 239 -4.80 11.11 1.51
CA ASP A 239 -4.10 10.73 2.76
C ASP A 239 -2.72 10.11 2.48
N ARG A 240 -2.60 9.36 1.37
CA ARG A 240 -1.37 8.67 1.00
C ARG A 240 -0.31 9.60 0.39
N PHE A 241 -0.71 10.59 -0.40
CA PHE A 241 0.20 11.35 -1.26
C PHE A 241 0.27 12.85 -0.97
N SER A 242 -0.59 13.41 -0.11
CA SER A 242 -0.62 14.86 0.18
C SER A 242 0.50 15.28 1.16
N TYR A 243 1.75 15.10 0.74
CA TYR A 243 2.94 15.50 1.48
C TYR A 243 3.85 16.35 0.60
N PRO A 244 4.65 17.28 1.17
CA PRO A 244 5.62 18.07 0.41
C PRO A 244 6.66 17.17 -0.28
N VAL A 245 6.86 17.40 -1.57
CA VAL A 245 7.85 16.67 -2.37
C VAL A 245 9.25 17.15 -2.02
N ASN A 246 10.09 16.21 -1.59
CA ASN A 246 11.53 16.34 -1.38
C ASN A 246 12.20 14.97 -1.65
N HIS A 247 13.49 14.83 -1.43
CA HIS A 247 14.17 13.54 -1.64
C HIS A 247 13.61 12.41 -0.77
N ALA A 248 13.26 12.68 0.50
CA ALA A 248 12.70 11.65 1.38
C ALA A 248 11.30 11.20 0.90
N TYR A 249 10.49 12.12 0.37
CA TYR A 249 9.21 11.80 -0.25
C TYR A 249 9.39 10.95 -1.53
N LEU A 250 10.33 11.32 -2.40
CA LEU A 250 10.63 10.53 -3.60
C LEU A 250 11.16 9.15 -3.22
N LEU A 251 12.09 9.06 -2.25
CA LEU A 251 12.62 7.79 -1.76
C LEU A 251 11.52 6.86 -1.24
N ARG A 252 10.61 7.40 -0.38
CA ARG A 252 9.47 6.62 0.12
C ARG A 252 8.60 6.08 -1.01
N ASN A 253 8.22 6.93 -1.96
CA ASN A 253 7.30 6.53 -3.02
C ASN A 253 7.98 5.65 -4.07
N ARG A 254 9.30 5.76 -4.25
CA ARG A 254 10.09 4.90 -5.14
C ARG A 254 9.90 3.42 -4.83
N TYR A 255 9.75 3.02 -3.57
CA TYR A 255 9.47 1.64 -3.20
C TYR A 255 8.20 1.09 -3.85
N TYR A 256 7.21 1.94 -4.12
CA TYR A 256 5.93 1.56 -4.69
C TYR A 256 5.93 1.56 -6.21
N TYR A 257 6.55 2.53 -6.88
CA TYR A 257 6.49 2.62 -8.35
C TYR A 257 7.67 1.99 -9.08
N ARG A 258 8.80 1.75 -8.43
CA ARG A 258 10.05 1.30 -9.07
C ARG A 258 9.87 0.08 -9.99
N TRP A 259 9.15 -0.92 -9.52
CA TRP A 259 8.89 -2.17 -10.22
C TRP A 259 7.45 -2.35 -10.69
N TYR A 260 6.58 -1.37 -10.40
CA TYR A 260 5.15 -1.44 -10.73
C TYR A 260 4.91 -1.68 -12.22
N TRP A 261 5.55 -0.88 -13.09
CA TRP A 261 5.39 -0.97 -14.54
C TRP A 261 5.95 -2.26 -15.10
N GLN A 262 7.00 -2.82 -14.50
CA GLN A 262 7.55 -4.10 -14.87
C GLN A 262 6.57 -5.24 -14.54
N PHE A 263 5.97 -5.26 -13.34
CA PHE A 263 4.92 -6.23 -13.02
C PHE A 263 3.71 -6.11 -13.95
N LEU A 264 3.32 -4.89 -14.32
CA LEU A 264 2.23 -4.66 -15.26
C LEU A 264 2.57 -5.21 -16.67
N SER A 265 3.77 -4.94 -17.16
CA SER A 265 4.26 -5.45 -18.45
C SER A 265 4.31 -6.97 -18.48
N GLU A 266 4.90 -7.60 -17.46
CA GLU A 266 4.97 -9.06 -17.33
C GLU A 266 3.58 -9.69 -17.25
N TYR A 267 2.66 -9.10 -16.49
CA TYR A 267 1.29 -9.59 -16.42
C TYR A 267 0.57 -9.50 -17.77
N SER A 268 0.78 -8.43 -18.51
CA SER A 268 0.20 -8.25 -19.84
C SER A 268 0.69 -9.32 -20.83
N GLN A 269 1.96 -9.73 -20.73
CA GLN A 269 2.54 -10.77 -21.57
C GLN A 269 2.09 -12.18 -21.14
N LEU A 270 2.10 -12.45 -19.83
CA LEU A 270 1.76 -13.76 -19.27
C LEU A 270 0.25 -14.02 -19.24
N ASN A 271 -0.55 -12.97 -19.21
CA ASN A 271 -2.03 -12.97 -19.07
C ASN A 271 -2.53 -14.01 -18.04
N SER A 272 -1.84 -14.14 -16.92
CA SER A 272 -2.06 -15.22 -15.97
C SER A 272 -1.62 -14.87 -14.56
N TRP A 273 -2.52 -15.01 -13.60
CA TRP A 273 -2.20 -14.90 -12.17
C TRP A 273 -1.15 -15.92 -11.71
N LYS A 274 -1.14 -17.12 -12.30
CA LYS A 274 -0.10 -18.12 -12.03
C LYS A 274 1.25 -17.66 -12.57
N GLY A 275 1.29 -17.09 -13.76
CA GLY A 275 2.50 -16.57 -14.40
C GLY A 275 3.13 -15.46 -13.57
N ILE A 276 2.36 -14.41 -13.24
CA ILE A 276 2.89 -13.26 -12.49
C ILE A 276 3.34 -13.64 -11.08
N ARG A 277 2.67 -14.60 -10.40
CA ARG A 277 3.14 -15.10 -9.10
C ARG A 277 4.48 -15.82 -9.22
N LYS A 278 4.70 -16.62 -10.26
CA LYS A 278 5.99 -17.28 -10.51
C LYS A 278 7.07 -16.25 -10.80
N TYR A 279 6.76 -15.24 -11.61
CA TYR A 279 7.65 -14.12 -11.87
C TYR A 279 8.06 -13.41 -10.57
N TYR A 280 7.10 -13.05 -9.71
CA TYR A 280 7.36 -12.46 -8.40
C TYR A 280 8.21 -13.36 -7.49
N GLN A 281 7.98 -14.69 -7.49
CA GLN A 281 8.77 -15.65 -6.71
C GLN A 281 10.22 -15.75 -7.17
N SER A 282 10.48 -15.53 -8.45
CA SER A 282 11.83 -15.57 -9.06
C SER A 282 12.48 -14.18 -9.13
N PHE A 283 11.88 -13.15 -8.51
CA PHE A 283 12.41 -11.80 -8.58
C PHE A 283 13.83 -11.74 -7.99
N PRO A 284 14.78 -11.08 -8.67
CA PRO A 284 16.18 -11.07 -8.23
C PRO A 284 16.35 -10.38 -6.88
N LEU A 285 17.27 -10.91 -6.06
CA LEU A 285 17.55 -10.38 -4.71
C LEU A 285 18.42 -9.13 -4.70
N HIS A 286 19.06 -8.82 -5.84
CA HIS A 286 19.97 -7.68 -5.96
C HIS A 286 19.24 -6.53 -6.67
N GLU A 287 19.22 -5.38 -5.99
CA GLU A 287 18.76 -4.10 -6.54
C GLU A 287 19.91 -3.30 -7.14
#